data_69ac21b8e61a495962be88be3136deb8
#
_entry.id   69ac21b8e61a495962be88be3136deb8
#
_cell.length_a   1.000
_cell.length_b   1.000
_cell.length_c   1.000
_cell.angle_alpha   90.00
_cell.angle_beta   90.00
_cell.angle_gamma   90.00
#
_symmetry.space_group_name_H-M   'P 1'
#
loop_
_entity.id
_entity.type
_entity.pdbx_description
1 polymer ?
#
loop_
_entity_poly.entity_id
_entity_poly.type
_entity_poly.pdbx_seq_one_letter_code
_entity_poly.pdbx_strand_id
1 'polypeptide(L)'
;MAYSLKENLMKEDRLSGGHRMCAGCGSPIAVRTVLRALDPEDKAVVCSATSCLEVSTFMYPYTAWKDSFIHNAFENAAATLSGVETAYRAMKKRGKIDDTYKFIAFGGDGGTYDIGFQSLSGAMERGHDMVYVCYDNEAYMNTGIQRSSSTPHFADTTTTPQGKVIPGKMQQKKNLTKIMVAHGIPYVAQTTFIGNFKDITEKAHKAIYTPGAAFLNVMAPCPRGWRYPSEKLMEVTKMAVETCVWPLYEVVEGKYILSYKPKNKLPVEEYLKMQGRFAHMFKPGNEWMIEEVQKEVDRNWEELLKLAEM
;
A
#
# COMPACT_ATOMS: atom_id res chain seq x y z
N MET A 1 5.64 -21.39 -6.62
CA MET A 1 4.40 -22.21 -6.83
C MET A 1 3.41 -21.45 -7.73
N ALA A 2 2.64 -22.16 -8.56
CA ALA A 2 1.55 -21.50 -9.28
C ALA A 2 0.45 -21.08 -8.29
N TYR A 3 -0.06 -19.86 -8.39
CA TYR A 3 -1.12 -19.35 -7.53
C TYR A 3 -2.41 -20.17 -7.66
N SER A 4 -2.96 -20.59 -6.53
CA SER A 4 -4.27 -21.24 -6.44
C SER A 4 -5.14 -20.50 -5.43
N LEU A 5 -6.26 -19.93 -5.88
CA LEU A 5 -7.20 -19.24 -4.98
C LEU A 5 -7.73 -20.18 -3.90
N LYS A 6 -8.04 -21.45 -4.25
CA LYS A 6 -8.54 -22.45 -3.30
C LYS A 6 -7.53 -22.71 -2.20
N GLU A 7 -6.28 -22.95 -2.53
CA GLU A 7 -5.22 -23.19 -1.54
C GLU A 7 -4.98 -21.95 -0.68
N ASN A 8 -4.97 -20.77 -1.28
CA ASN A 8 -4.80 -19.52 -0.54
C ASN A 8 -5.93 -19.26 0.46
N LEU A 9 -7.17 -19.61 0.11
CA LEU A 9 -8.34 -19.48 1.00
C LEU A 9 -8.32 -20.49 2.16
N MET A 10 -7.63 -21.63 2.00
CA MET A 10 -7.48 -22.64 3.05
C MET A 10 -6.36 -22.33 4.06
N LYS A 11 -5.49 -21.38 3.76
CA LYS A 11 -4.45 -20.93 4.71
C LYS A 11 -5.09 -20.27 5.92
N GLU A 12 -4.49 -20.49 7.09
CA GLU A 12 -4.94 -19.85 8.33
C GLU A 12 -4.81 -18.33 8.27
N ASP A 13 -5.82 -17.62 8.77
CA ASP A 13 -5.75 -16.17 8.91
C ASP A 13 -4.80 -15.77 10.03
N ARG A 14 -3.78 -14.97 9.71
CA ARG A 14 -2.81 -14.42 10.67
C ARG A 14 -3.26 -13.08 11.29
N LEU A 15 -4.34 -12.49 10.75
CA LEU A 15 -5.06 -11.37 11.34
C LEU A 15 -6.50 -11.82 11.64
N SER A 16 -6.87 -11.93 12.90
CA SER A 16 -8.17 -12.40 13.34
C SER A 16 -9.30 -11.40 12.99
N GLY A 17 -10.55 -11.89 13.00
CA GLY A 17 -11.74 -11.10 12.68
C GLY A 17 -12.15 -10.04 13.72
N GLY A 18 -11.52 -10.00 14.91
CA GLY A 18 -11.90 -9.11 16.01
C GLY A 18 -11.38 -7.66 15.92
N HIS A 19 -10.81 -7.26 14.78
CA HIS A 19 -10.35 -5.89 14.58
C HIS A 19 -11.51 -4.89 14.42
N ARG A 20 -11.23 -3.59 14.67
CA ARG A 20 -12.20 -2.49 14.62
C ARG A 20 -12.12 -1.64 13.34
N MET A 21 -11.65 -2.21 12.23
CA MET A 21 -11.61 -1.53 10.93
C MET A 21 -13.04 -1.29 10.41
N CYS A 22 -13.23 -0.22 9.65
CA CYS A 22 -14.53 0.13 9.07
C CYS A 22 -15.04 -0.95 8.10
N ALA A 23 -16.36 -1.09 7.99
CA ALA A 23 -16.97 -1.87 6.92
C ALA A 23 -16.57 -1.29 5.55
N GLY A 24 -16.21 -2.14 4.59
CA GLY A 24 -15.72 -1.71 3.27
C GLY A 24 -14.34 -1.07 3.26
N CYS A 25 -13.54 -1.22 4.33
CA CYS A 25 -12.15 -0.78 4.36
C CYS A 25 -11.25 -1.73 3.57
N GLY A 26 -10.41 -1.18 2.68
CA GLY A 26 -9.44 -1.96 1.89
C GLY A 26 -8.25 -2.49 2.70
N SER A 27 -7.87 -1.80 3.78
CA SER A 27 -6.65 -2.14 4.53
C SER A 27 -6.64 -3.56 5.12
N PRO A 28 -7.69 -4.06 5.81
CA PRO A 28 -7.67 -5.43 6.35
C PRO A 28 -7.63 -6.49 5.25
N ILE A 29 -8.20 -6.22 4.07
CA ILE A 29 -8.12 -7.13 2.92
C ILE A 29 -6.67 -7.19 2.42
N ALA A 30 -6.04 -6.05 2.21
CA ALA A 30 -4.64 -5.96 1.79
C ALA A 30 -3.71 -6.69 2.77
N VAL A 31 -3.82 -6.41 4.07
CA VAL A 31 -2.98 -7.01 5.13
C VAL A 31 -3.16 -8.52 5.21
N ARG A 32 -4.42 -9.02 5.22
CA ARG A 32 -4.67 -10.46 5.24
C ARG A 32 -4.11 -11.16 4.01
N THR A 33 -4.23 -10.55 2.84
CA THR A 33 -3.72 -11.12 1.61
C THR A 33 -2.19 -11.18 1.62
N VAL A 34 -1.52 -10.14 2.10
CA VAL A 34 -0.06 -10.14 2.27
C VAL A 34 0.38 -11.22 3.26
N LEU A 35 -0.27 -11.33 4.42
CA LEU A 35 0.07 -12.34 5.43
C LEU A 35 -0.21 -13.78 4.97
N ARG A 36 -1.22 -14.00 4.13
CA ARG A 36 -1.48 -15.31 3.50
C ARG A 36 -0.44 -15.69 2.44
N ALA A 37 0.40 -14.77 2.01
CA ALA A 37 1.51 -15.08 1.13
C ALA A 37 2.67 -15.78 1.86
N LEU A 38 2.71 -15.74 3.19
CA LEU A 38 3.65 -16.54 3.99
C LEU A 38 3.39 -18.05 3.82
N ASP A 39 4.46 -18.83 3.84
CA ASP A 39 4.34 -20.28 3.93
C ASP A 39 3.85 -20.68 5.34
N PRO A 40 3.10 -21.77 5.47
CA PRO A 40 2.44 -22.12 6.74
C PRO A 40 3.38 -22.30 7.92
N GLU A 41 4.59 -22.81 7.65
CA GLU A 41 5.63 -23.07 8.65
C GLU A 41 6.40 -21.83 9.10
N ASP A 42 6.38 -20.76 8.33
CA ASP A 42 7.15 -19.55 8.64
C ASP A 42 6.50 -18.76 9.78
N LYS A 43 7.35 -18.31 10.69
CA LYS A 43 6.98 -17.35 11.74
C LYS A 43 7.23 -15.93 11.23
N ALA A 44 6.41 -14.98 11.66
CA ALA A 44 6.61 -13.58 11.30
C ALA A 44 6.78 -12.69 12.53
N VAL A 45 7.57 -11.64 12.34
CA VAL A 45 7.56 -10.47 13.22
C VAL A 45 7.00 -9.31 12.43
N VAL A 46 5.89 -8.76 12.93
CA VAL A 46 5.17 -7.67 12.29
C VAL A 46 5.37 -6.40 13.08
N CYS A 47 5.83 -5.34 12.42
CA CYS A 47 5.81 -3.98 12.95
C CYS A 47 4.72 -3.18 12.24
N SER A 48 3.93 -2.41 12.96
CA SER A 48 2.95 -1.51 12.35
C SER A 48 3.15 -0.08 12.83
N ALA A 49 3.28 0.85 11.87
CA ALA A 49 3.27 2.27 12.14
C ALA A 49 1.88 2.71 12.59
N THR A 50 1.80 3.72 13.48
CA THR A 50 0.53 4.33 13.87
C THR A 50 -0.29 4.72 12.65
N SER A 51 -1.54 4.24 12.61
CA SER A 51 -2.43 4.38 11.45
C SER A 51 -3.78 3.72 11.77
N CYS A 52 -4.73 3.75 10.84
CA CYS A 52 -5.99 3.01 11.01
C CYS A 52 -5.77 1.53 11.35
N LEU A 53 -4.84 0.88 10.66
CA LEU A 53 -4.54 -0.54 10.88
C LEU A 53 -4.07 -0.77 12.32
N GLU A 54 -3.08 -0.02 12.75
CA GLU A 54 -2.47 -0.19 14.06
C GLU A 54 -3.50 0.02 15.17
N VAL A 55 -4.16 1.19 15.22
CA VAL A 55 -5.12 1.53 16.31
C VAL A 55 -6.38 0.65 16.32
N SER A 56 -6.71 -0.01 15.20
CA SER A 56 -7.90 -0.86 15.09
C SER A 56 -7.63 -2.33 15.37
N THR A 57 -6.37 -2.76 15.39
CA THR A 57 -5.97 -4.17 15.53
C THR A 57 -5.33 -4.48 16.86
N PHE A 58 -4.94 -3.45 17.60
CA PHE A 58 -4.35 -3.57 18.92
C PHE A 58 -5.17 -2.77 19.93
N MET A 59 -5.61 -3.41 21.00
CA MET A 59 -6.22 -2.75 22.17
C MET A 59 -5.85 -3.55 23.40
N TYR A 60 -4.87 -3.05 24.13
CA TYR A 60 -4.40 -3.70 25.33
C TYR A 60 -5.57 -4.10 26.26
N PRO A 61 -5.60 -5.36 26.75
CA PRO A 61 -4.64 -6.45 26.55
C PRO A 61 -4.88 -7.32 25.31
N TYR A 62 -5.77 -6.96 24.42
CA TYR A 62 -6.18 -7.76 23.25
C TYR A 62 -5.41 -7.32 22.00
N THR A 63 -5.20 -8.27 21.09
CA THR A 63 -4.65 -8.04 19.76
C THR A 63 -5.36 -8.88 18.71
N ALA A 64 -5.48 -8.39 17.48
CA ALA A 64 -5.98 -9.15 16.34
C ALA A 64 -4.87 -9.96 15.63
N TRP A 65 -3.61 -9.71 15.96
CA TRP A 65 -2.45 -10.35 15.34
C TRP A 65 -2.17 -11.72 15.96
N LYS A 66 -1.90 -12.73 15.14
CA LYS A 66 -1.47 -14.06 15.58
C LYS A 66 0.04 -14.22 15.55
N ASP A 67 0.73 -13.41 14.77
CA ASP A 67 2.19 -13.32 14.76
C ASP A 67 2.71 -12.38 15.84
N SER A 68 4.02 -12.41 16.09
CA SER A 68 4.68 -11.43 16.95
C SER A 68 4.44 -10.02 16.42
N PHE A 69 3.87 -9.14 17.25
CA PHE A 69 3.47 -7.81 16.83
C PHE A 69 4.13 -6.72 17.66
N ILE A 70 4.67 -5.71 16.99
CA ILE A 70 5.29 -4.54 17.59
C ILE A 70 4.54 -3.28 17.14
N HIS A 71 3.97 -2.58 18.11
CA HIS A 71 3.38 -1.27 17.94
C HIS A 71 4.46 -0.20 17.79
N ASN A 72 4.28 0.72 16.84
CA ASN A 72 5.20 1.82 16.56
C ASN A 72 4.45 3.14 16.38
N ALA A 73 5.16 4.26 16.59
CA ALA A 73 4.68 5.55 16.16
C ALA A 73 4.67 5.67 14.61
N PHE A 74 4.15 6.78 14.08
CA PHE A 74 3.99 6.97 12.64
C PHE A 74 5.28 6.79 11.84
N GLU A 75 6.43 7.20 12.41
CA GLU A 75 7.69 7.39 11.71
C GLU A 75 8.66 6.22 11.82
N ASN A 76 8.54 5.35 12.82
CA ASN A 76 9.66 4.51 13.23
C ASN A 76 9.52 3.00 12.95
N ALA A 77 8.45 2.55 12.29
CA ALA A 77 8.25 1.11 12.03
C ALA A 77 9.42 0.47 11.26
N ALA A 78 9.95 1.13 10.23
CA ALA A 78 11.08 0.64 9.47
C ALA A 78 12.37 0.59 10.31
N ALA A 79 12.64 1.61 11.13
CA ALA A 79 13.81 1.64 12.00
C ALA A 79 13.73 0.56 13.09
N THR A 80 12.55 0.37 13.70
CA THR A 80 12.32 -0.68 14.71
C THR A 80 12.54 -2.06 14.09
N LEU A 81 11.93 -2.34 12.93
CA LEU A 81 12.07 -3.63 12.28
C LEU A 81 13.50 -3.91 11.83
N SER A 82 14.25 -2.89 11.38
CA SER A 82 15.69 -2.99 11.10
C SER A 82 16.49 -3.47 12.31
N GLY A 83 16.17 -2.94 13.49
CA GLY A 83 16.81 -3.35 14.74
C GLY A 83 16.47 -4.79 15.13
N VAL A 84 15.20 -5.18 14.98
CA VAL A 84 14.72 -6.56 15.26
C VAL A 84 15.37 -7.57 14.32
N GLU A 85 15.41 -7.30 13.02
CA GLU A 85 16.05 -8.15 12.02
C GLU A 85 17.55 -8.32 12.29
N THR A 86 18.24 -7.22 12.64
CA THR A 86 19.65 -7.26 12.99
C THR A 86 19.90 -8.09 14.27
N ALA A 87 19.06 -7.94 15.29
CA ALA A 87 19.15 -8.75 16.51
C ALA A 87 18.90 -10.23 16.21
N TYR A 88 17.90 -10.54 15.40
CA TYR A 88 17.61 -11.93 14.94
C TYR A 88 18.81 -12.55 14.25
N ARG A 89 19.43 -11.88 13.27
CA ARG A 89 20.63 -12.37 12.57
C ARG A 89 21.79 -12.65 13.57
N ALA A 90 21.99 -11.74 14.52
CA ALA A 90 23.03 -11.91 15.53
C ALA A 90 22.74 -13.10 16.46
N MET A 91 21.50 -13.30 16.88
CA MET A 91 21.09 -14.43 17.74
C MET A 91 21.16 -15.76 16.98
N LYS A 92 20.71 -15.80 15.72
CA LYS A 92 20.80 -16.99 14.85
C LYS A 92 22.27 -17.40 14.63
N LYS A 93 23.15 -16.43 14.33
CA LYS A 93 24.60 -16.68 14.19
C LYS A 93 25.23 -17.25 15.48
N ARG A 94 24.68 -16.92 16.64
CA ARG A 94 25.14 -17.42 17.95
C ARG A 94 24.48 -18.74 18.37
N GLY A 95 23.64 -19.34 17.51
CA GLY A 95 22.90 -20.57 17.84
C GLY A 95 21.87 -20.42 18.95
N LYS A 96 21.33 -19.20 19.15
CA LYS A 96 20.31 -18.92 20.18
C LYS A 96 18.89 -19.01 19.66
N ILE A 97 18.71 -19.02 18.35
CA ILE A 97 17.43 -19.16 17.65
C ILE A 97 17.61 -20.12 16.50
N ASP A 98 16.78 -21.16 16.42
CA ASP A 98 16.78 -22.13 15.33
C ASP A 98 15.66 -21.84 14.31
N ASP A 99 14.56 -21.23 14.75
CA ASP A 99 13.42 -20.88 13.91
C ASP A 99 13.77 -19.90 12.80
N THR A 100 13.04 -19.98 11.69
CA THR A 100 13.07 -18.99 10.61
C THR A 100 11.95 -17.95 10.80
N TYR A 101 12.32 -16.69 10.78
CA TYR A 101 11.41 -15.58 10.89
C TYR A 101 11.43 -14.71 9.65
N LYS A 102 10.26 -14.23 9.25
CA LYS A 102 10.07 -13.20 8.22
C LYS A 102 9.72 -11.87 8.89
N PHE A 103 10.26 -10.78 8.36
CA PHE A 103 10.14 -9.43 8.94
C PHE A 103 9.28 -8.55 8.05
N ILE A 104 8.11 -8.13 8.54
CA ILE A 104 7.13 -7.38 7.76
C ILE A 104 6.74 -6.11 8.51
N ALA A 105 6.96 -4.95 7.90
CA ALA A 105 6.44 -3.68 8.41
C ALA A 105 5.20 -3.27 7.61
N PHE A 106 4.16 -2.80 8.31
CA PHE A 106 3.01 -2.15 7.70
C PHE A 106 2.98 -0.67 8.08
N GLY A 107 2.75 0.19 7.08
CA GLY A 107 2.55 1.62 7.28
C GLY A 107 1.40 2.14 6.43
N GLY A 108 0.63 3.10 6.96
CA GLY A 108 -0.27 3.91 6.14
C GLY A 108 0.52 4.90 5.29
N ASP A 109 -0.11 5.46 4.27
CA ASP A 109 0.55 6.40 3.35
C ASP A 109 1.13 7.63 4.06
N GLY A 110 0.42 8.24 5.01
CA GLY A 110 0.94 9.39 5.75
C GLY A 110 2.23 9.08 6.50
N GLY A 111 2.27 7.94 7.22
CA GLY A 111 3.48 7.47 7.89
C GLY A 111 4.61 7.12 6.94
N THR A 112 4.29 6.59 5.76
CA THR A 112 5.27 6.07 4.80
C THR A 112 5.81 7.15 3.84
N TYR A 113 4.92 7.94 3.24
CA TYR A 113 5.29 8.96 2.23
C TYR A 113 5.87 10.23 2.85
N ASP A 114 5.51 10.50 4.11
CA ASP A 114 5.82 11.76 4.78
C ASP A 114 6.73 11.52 6.01
N ILE A 115 6.16 11.44 7.21
CA ILE A 115 6.94 11.50 8.45
C ILE A 115 7.90 10.32 8.67
N GLY A 116 7.58 9.13 8.18
CA GLY A 116 8.42 7.92 8.31
C GLY A 116 9.33 7.66 7.12
N PHE A 117 9.31 8.53 6.10
CA PHE A 117 10.09 8.34 4.89
C PHE A 117 11.60 8.23 5.15
N GLN A 118 12.14 9.03 6.07
CA GLN A 118 13.55 8.97 6.44
C GLN A 118 13.93 7.60 7.03
N SER A 119 13.11 7.06 7.95
CA SER A 119 13.32 5.73 8.54
C SER A 119 13.26 4.63 7.50
N LEU A 120 12.30 4.72 6.58
CA LEU A 120 12.14 3.79 5.46
C LEU A 120 13.35 3.84 4.52
N SER A 121 13.72 5.04 4.05
CA SER A 121 14.86 5.24 3.17
C SER A 121 16.15 4.65 3.75
N GLY A 122 16.42 4.90 5.04
CA GLY A 122 17.60 4.36 5.72
C GLY A 122 17.54 2.84 5.91
N ALA A 123 16.36 2.23 6.10
CA ALA A 123 16.21 0.78 6.16
C ALA A 123 16.48 0.13 4.80
N MET A 124 15.97 0.72 3.72
CA MET A 124 16.19 0.26 2.34
C MET A 124 17.68 0.37 1.95
N GLU A 125 18.33 1.49 2.26
CA GLU A 125 19.75 1.72 1.99
C GLU A 125 20.65 0.70 2.70
N ARG A 126 20.33 0.32 3.94
CA ARG A 126 21.10 -0.68 4.69
C ARG A 126 20.85 -2.12 4.24
N GLY A 127 19.86 -2.36 3.38
CA GLY A 127 19.58 -3.67 2.79
C GLY A 127 19.14 -4.74 3.80
N HIS A 128 18.39 -4.34 4.85
CA HIS A 128 17.83 -5.30 5.80
C HIS A 128 16.91 -6.30 5.12
N ASP A 129 16.98 -7.58 5.52
CA ASP A 129 16.11 -8.64 4.98
C ASP A 129 14.69 -8.49 5.56
N MET A 130 13.94 -7.57 5.00
CA MET A 130 12.59 -7.20 5.44
C MET A 130 11.72 -6.69 4.31
N VAL A 131 10.42 -6.84 4.47
CA VAL A 131 9.42 -6.24 3.59
C VAL A 131 8.77 -5.05 4.27
N TYR A 132 8.71 -3.91 3.60
CA TYR A 132 7.86 -2.80 4.01
C TYR A 132 6.64 -2.72 3.09
N VAL A 133 5.46 -2.80 3.67
CA VAL A 133 4.16 -2.75 2.98
C VAL A 133 3.48 -1.43 3.32
N CYS A 134 3.38 -0.54 2.35
CA CYS A 134 2.51 0.62 2.44
C CYS A 134 1.10 0.24 2.01
N TYR A 135 0.11 0.27 2.90
CA TYR A 135 -1.28 0.27 2.49
C TYR A 135 -1.74 1.71 2.28
N ASP A 136 -1.84 2.08 1.02
CA ASP A 136 -2.07 3.44 0.56
C ASP A 136 -3.58 3.71 0.46
N ASN A 137 -4.11 4.49 1.39
CA ASN A 137 -5.49 4.97 1.36
C ASN A 137 -5.61 6.48 1.06
N GLU A 138 -4.47 7.10 0.72
CA GLU A 138 -4.35 8.45 0.15
C GLU A 138 -4.70 9.61 1.11
N ALA A 139 -4.56 9.40 2.43
CA ALA A 139 -4.60 10.46 3.44
C ALA A 139 -4.16 9.93 4.82
N TYR A 140 -3.86 10.81 5.77
CA TYR A 140 -3.90 10.49 7.20
C TYR A 140 -5.36 10.26 7.62
N MET A 141 -5.89 9.05 7.37
CA MET A 141 -7.32 8.78 7.50
C MET A 141 -7.80 8.75 8.93
N ASN A 142 -7.08 8.06 9.83
CA ASN A 142 -7.52 7.84 11.21
C ASN A 142 -7.61 9.12 12.02
N THR A 143 -6.71 10.05 11.81
CA THR A 143 -6.63 11.32 12.54
C THR A 143 -7.62 12.38 12.06
N GLY A 144 -8.40 12.10 11.03
CA GLY A 144 -9.46 12.98 10.53
C GLY A 144 -9.30 13.39 9.07
N ILE A 145 -8.72 12.54 8.24
CA ILE A 145 -8.66 12.70 6.77
C ILE A 145 -7.80 13.92 6.37
N GLN A 146 -6.63 14.08 6.99
CA GLN A 146 -5.68 15.10 6.60
C GLN A 146 -4.93 14.70 5.32
N ARG A 147 -4.50 15.70 4.57
CA ARG A 147 -3.69 15.53 3.37
C ARG A 147 -2.37 14.82 3.70
N SER A 148 -2.01 13.81 2.92
CA SER A 148 -0.67 13.23 2.82
C SER A 148 -0.02 13.57 1.48
N SER A 149 1.26 13.23 1.28
CA SER A 149 1.90 13.31 -0.05
C SER A 149 1.32 12.31 -1.04
N SER A 150 0.64 11.25 -0.56
CA SER A 150 -0.08 10.30 -1.38
C SER A 150 -1.45 10.80 -1.85
N THR A 151 -2.02 11.79 -1.20
CA THR A 151 -3.32 12.35 -1.61
C THR A 151 -3.29 12.80 -3.07
N PRO A 152 -4.25 12.38 -3.92
CA PRO A 152 -4.29 12.75 -5.33
C PRO A 152 -4.50 14.26 -5.56
N HIS A 153 -4.13 14.71 -6.75
CA HIS A 153 -4.39 16.06 -7.21
C HIS A 153 -5.88 16.40 -7.13
N PHE A 154 -6.22 17.58 -6.67
CA PHE A 154 -7.58 18.10 -6.43
C PHE A 154 -8.43 17.33 -5.40
N ALA A 155 -7.94 16.30 -4.76
CA ALA A 155 -8.71 15.61 -3.73
C ALA A 155 -9.01 16.54 -2.53
N ASP A 156 -10.27 16.52 -2.09
CA ASP A 156 -10.75 17.24 -0.92
C ASP A 156 -10.38 16.49 0.37
N THR A 157 -9.69 17.17 1.29
CA THR A 157 -9.34 16.67 2.62
C THR A 157 -9.58 17.75 3.68
N THR A 158 -9.49 17.40 4.96
CA THR A 158 -9.69 18.37 6.05
C THR A 158 -8.62 19.46 6.11
N THR A 159 -7.42 19.21 5.62
CA THR A 159 -6.31 20.18 5.60
C THR A 159 -6.04 20.79 4.22
N THR A 160 -6.63 20.27 3.17
CA THR A 160 -6.71 20.85 1.83
C THR A 160 -8.15 20.78 1.32
N PRO A 161 -9.07 21.53 1.94
CA PRO A 161 -10.47 21.48 1.56
C PRO A 161 -10.71 22.12 0.19
N GLN A 162 -11.71 21.61 -0.53
CA GLN A 162 -12.16 22.24 -1.75
C GLN A 162 -12.82 23.58 -1.45
N GLY A 163 -12.44 24.62 -2.16
CA GLY A 163 -12.94 25.99 -1.98
C GLY A 163 -13.08 26.72 -3.30
N LYS A 164 -13.51 27.99 -3.23
CA LYS A 164 -13.67 28.85 -4.42
C LYS A 164 -12.33 29.23 -5.07
N VAL A 165 -11.26 29.33 -4.28
CA VAL A 165 -9.94 29.78 -4.75
C VAL A 165 -8.98 28.60 -4.93
N ILE A 166 -8.99 27.65 -3.98
CA ILE A 166 -8.14 26.47 -4.01
C ILE A 166 -9.06 25.24 -4.08
N PRO A 167 -9.04 24.47 -5.16
CA PRO A 167 -9.95 23.35 -5.38
C PRO A 167 -9.44 22.02 -4.80
N GLY A 168 -9.00 21.99 -3.54
CA GLY A 168 -8.42 20.81 -2.91
C GLY A 168 -6.89 20.80 -2.95
N LYS A 169 -6.26 19.64 -2.94
CA LYS A 169 -4.81 19.53 -2.99
C LYS A 169 -4.25 19.92 -4.36
N MET A 170 -3.33 20.87 -4.40
CA MET A 170 -2.76 21.42 -5.65
C MET A 170 -1.53 20.64 -6.18
N GLN A 171 -0.93 19.79 -5.36
CA GLN A 171 0.25 19.00 -5.75
C GLN A 171 -0.18 17.63 -6.26
N GLN A 172 0.52 17.13 -7.26
CA GLN A 172 0.37 15.74 -7.72
C GLN A 172 0.74 14.75 -6.61
N LYS A 173 0.27 13.51 -6.73
CA LYS A 173 0.63 12.42 -5.83
C LYS A 173 2.13 12.12 -5.96
N LYS A 174 2.84 12.04 -4.83
CA LYS A 174 4.23 11.59 -4.80
C LYS A 174 4.31 10.14 -5.29
N ASN A 175 5.15 9.85 -6.25
CA ASN A 175 5.37 8.49 -6.74
C ASN A 175 6.38 7.74 -5.85
N LEU A 176 5.90 7.21 -4.71
CA LEU A 176 6.77 6.53 -3.75
C LEU A 176 7.33 5.23 -4.31
N THR A 177 6.57 4.49 -5.11
CA THR A 177 7.05 3.25 -5.73
C THR A 177 8.29 3.50 -6.57
N LYS A 178 8.29 4.57 -7.39
CA LYS A 178 9.45 4.97 -8.21
C LYS A 178 10.63 5.44 -7.35
N ILE A 179 10.37 6.11 -6.23
CA ILE A 179 11.41 6.51 -5.27
C ILE A 179 12.06 5.27 -4.63
N MET A 180 11.28 4.25 -4.29
CA MET A 180 11.82 3.00 -3.75
C MET A 180 12.65 2.22 -4.78
N VAL A 181 12.27 2.25 -6.05
CA VAL A 181 13.10 1.71 -7.14
C VAL A 181 14.46 2.40 -7.21
N ALA A 182 14.48 3.73 -7.03
CA ALA A 182 15.72 4.51 -7.05
C ALA A 182 16.69 4.19 -5.88
N HIS A 183 16.24 3.47 -4.82
CA HIS A 183 17.12 2.93 -3.79
C HIS A 183 17.92 1.70 -4.26
N GLY A 184 17.63 1.15 -5.43
CA GLY A 184 18.33 -0.04 -5.94
C GLY A 184 18.07 -1.32 -5.14
N ILE A 185 16.95 -1.38 -4.40
CA ILE A 185 16.59 -2.58 -3.62
C ILE A 185 16.13 -3.72 -4.55
N PRO A 186 16.31 -5.00 -4.15
CA PRO A 186 16.07 -6.14 -5.01
C PRO A 186 14.65 -6.27 -5.55
N TYR A 187 13.63 -5.85 -4.76
CA TYR A 187 12.24 -6.00 -5.16
C TYR A 187 11.37 -4.81 -4.74
N VAL A 188 10.64 -4.26 -5.70
CA VAL A 188 9.64 -3.21 -5.48
C VAL A 188 8.39 -3.55 -6.28
N ALA A 189 7.19 -3.43 -5.70
CA ALA A 189 5.98 -3.62 -6.47
C ALA A 189 4.85 -2.66 -6.07
N GLN A 190 4.00 -2.38 -7.05
CA GLN A 190 2.74 -1.68 -6.89
C GLN A 190 1.60 -2.63 -7.23
N THR A 191 0.62 -2.76 -6.32
CA THR A 191 -0.45 -3.75 -6.42
C THR A 191 -1.73 -3.31 -5.73
N THR A 192 -2.79 -4.09 -5.89
CA THR A 192 -4.03 -4.02 -5.11
C THR A 192 -4.81 -5.34 -5.23
N PHE A 193 -5.87 -5.48 -4.44
CA PHE A 193 -6.70 -6.69 -4.38
C PHE A 193 -7.83 -6.63 -5.44
N ILE A 194 -7.54 -7.01 -6.68
CA ILE A 194 -8.54 -7.16 -7.75
C ILE A 194 -8.67 -8.62 -8.21
N GLY A 195 -9.76 -8.89 -8.91
CA GLY A 195 -10.02 -10.21 -9.49
C GLY A 195 -10.02 -11.32 -8.43
N ASN A 196 -9.14 -12.29 -8.60
CA ASN A 196 -8.95 -13.44 -7.72
C ASN A 196 -7.77 -13.27 -6.73
N PHE A 197 -7.33 -12.04 -6.46
CA PHE A 197 -6.22 -11.71 -5.55
C PHE A 197 -4.84 -12.25 -5.97
N LYS A 198 -4.71 -12.74 -7.19
CA LYS A 198 -3.46 -13.35 -7.67
C LYS A 198 -2.30 -12.35 -7.63
N ASP A 199 -2.48 -11.16 -8.21
CA ASP A 199 -1.42 -10.16 -8.35
C ASP A 199 -0.80 -9.78 -6.99
N ILE A 200 -1.63 -9.39 -6.03
CA ILE A 200 -1.14 -9.02 -4.69
C ILE A 200 -0.51 -10.19 -3.94
N THR A 201 -1.07 -11.41 -4.07
CA THR A 201 -0.53 -12.60 -3.37
C THR A 201 0.83 -13.00 -3.93
N GLU A 202 0.99 -13.06 -5.25
CA GLU A 202 2.27 -13.42 -5.88
C GLU A 202 3.34 -12.36 -5.60
N LYS A 203 3.01 -11.08 -5.67
CA LYS A 203 3.94 -10.00 -5.34
C LYS A 203 4.33 -9.99 -3.87
N ALA A 204 3.36 -10.23 -2.97
CA ALA A 204 3.65 -10.35 -1.55
C ALA A 204 4.58 -11.53 -1.26
N HIS A 205 4.35 -12.69 -1.87
CA HIS A 205 5.23 -13.85 -1.75
C HIS A 205 6.65 -13.51 -2.25
N LYS A 206 6.77 -12.96 -3.45
CA LYS A 206 8.07 -12.52 -3.99
C LYS A 206 8.78 -11.56 -3.04
N ALA A 207 8.07 -10.53 -2.53
CA ALA A 207 8.65 -9.56 -1.61
C ALA A 207 9.17 -10.20 -0.31
N ILE A 208 8.41 -11.14 0.28
CA ILE A 208 8.74 -11.82 1.54
C ILE A 208 9.94 -12.77 1.38
N TYR A 209 10.10 -13.39 0.19
CA TYR A 209 11.13 -14.40 -0.05
C TYR A 209 12.32 -13.92 -0.89
N THR A 210 12.29 -12.68 -1.38
CA THR A 210 13.46 -12.06 -2.00
C THR A 210 14.46 -11.68 -0.92
N PRO A 211 15.72 -12.17 -0.96
CA PRO A 211 16.73 -11.76 0.00
C PRO A 211 17.01 -10.27 -0.04
N GLY A 212 17.08 -9.65 1.13
CA GLY A 212 17.31 -8.20 1.27
C GLY A 212 16.04 -7.38 1.41
N ALA A 213 16.14 -6.08 1.13
CA ALA A 213 15.04 -5.16 1.31
C ALA A 213 14.01 -5.25 0.18
N ALA A 214 12.74 -5.30 0.54
CA ALA A 214 11.63 -5.27 -0.41
C ALA A 214 10.56 -4.25 -0.02
N PHE A 215 9.87 -3.69 -1.01
CA PHE A 215 8.82 -2.70 -0.81
C PHE A 215 7.57 -3.04 -1.62
N LEU A 216 6.41 -3.02 -0.95
CA LEU A 216 5.10 -3.15 -1.59
C LEU A 216 4.28 -1.88 -1.37
N ASN A 217 3.78 -1.28 -2.45
CA ASN A 217 2.79 -0.22 -2.40
C ASN A 217 1.42 -0.79 -2.78
N VAL A 218 0.51 -0.87 -1.81
CA VAL A 218 -0.79 -1.54 -1.96
C VAL A 218 -1.91 -0.52 -1.83
N MET A 219 -2.61 -0.21 -2.92
CA MET A 219 -3.81 0.62 -2.84
C MET A 219 -4.85 -0.06 -1.93
N ALA A 220 -5.33 0.69 -0.95
CA ALA A 220 -6.30 0.24 0.03
C ALA A 220 -7.41 1.29 0.23
N PRO A 221 -8.41 1.35 -0.67
CA PRO A 221 -9.43 2.39 -0.66
C PRO A 221 -10.14 2.52 0.69
N CYS A 222 -10.43 3.76 1.08
CA CYS A 222 -11.10 4.09 2.34
C CYS A 222 -12.51 4.64 2.07
N PRO A 223 -13.60 3.94 2.45
CA PRO A 223 -14.96 4.39 2.16
C PRO A 223 -15.29 5.73 2.84
N ARG A 224 -14.68 6.01 3.99
CA ARG A 224 -14.88 7.27 4.73
C ARG A 224 -14.19 8.45 4.05
N GLY A 225 -12.88 8.33 3.79
CA GLY A 225 -12.11 9.44 3.23
C GLY A 225 -12.40 9.70 1.75
N TRP A 226 -12.63 8.64 0.99
CA TRP A 226 -12.97 8.76 -0.43
C TRP A 226 -14.47 9.02 -0.65
N ARG A 227 -15.31 8.78 0.37
CA ARG A 227 -16.76 9.03 0.35
C ARG A 227 -17.47 8.23 -0.73
N TYR A 228 -17.29 6.90 -0.70
CA TYR A 228 -18.05 5.96 -1.53
C TYR A 228 -18.81 4.94 -0.64
N PRO A 229 -19.90 4.34 -1.12
CA PRO A 229 -20.65 3.31 -0.38
C PRO A 229 -19.77 2.07 -0.12
N SER A 230 -19.81 1.53 1.10
CA SER A 230 -18.93 0.45 1.55
C SER A 230 -18.93 -0.79 0.64
N GLU A 231 -20.07 -1.12 0.04
CA GLU A 231 -20.24 -2.24 -0.91
C GLU A 231 -19.55 -2.01 -2.26
N LYS A 232 -19.17 -0.75 -2.58
CA LYS A 232 -18.48 -0.39 -3.82
C LYS A 232 -16.96 -0.56 -3.79
N LEU A 233 -16.39 -1.05 -2.69
CA LEU A 233 -14.95 -1.19 -2.51
C LEU A 233 -14.25 -1.87 -3.70
N MET A 234 -14.74 -3.04 -4.11
CA MET A 234 -14.12 -3.81 -5.19
C MET A 234 -14.26 -3.12 -6.55
N GLU A 235 -15.38 -2.42 -6.77
CA GLU A 235 -15.63 -1.67 -7.99
C GLU A 235 -14.70 -0.45 -8.10
N VAL A 236 -14.56 0.33 -7.02
CA VAL A 236 -13.63 1.48 -6.96
C VAL A 236 -12.18 1.02 -7.15
N THR A 237 -11.80 -0.09 -6.50
CA THR A 237 -10.46 -0.66 -6.64
C THR A 237 -10.17 -1.09 -8.07
N LYS A 238 -11.13 -1.78 -8.71
CA LYS A 238 -11.01 -2.19 -10.11
C LYS A 238 -10.90 -0.98 -11.04
N MET A 239 -11.74 0.03 -10.81
CA MET A 239 -11.75 1.24 -11.66
C MET A 239 -10.42 1.99 -11.61
N ALA A 240 -9.75 2.05 -10.45
CA ALA A 240 -8.41 2.63 -10.35
C ALA A 240 -7.39 1.95 -11.28
N VAL A 241 -7.51 0.63 -11.46
CA VAL A 241 -6.62 -0.16 -12.33
C VAL A 241 -7.01 0.01 -13.81
N GLU A 242 -8.31 -0.06 -14.14
CA GLU A 242 -8.79 0.05 -15.53
C GLU A 242 -8.57 1.45 -16.14
N THR A 243 -8.50 2.50 -15.30
CA THR A 243 -8.17 3.87 -15.71
C THR A 243 -6.66 4.15 -15.70
N CYS A 244 -5.83 3.21 -15.27
CA CYS A 244 -4.38 3.37 -15.07
C CYS A 244 -4.01 4.46 -14.02
N VAL A 245 -4.92 4.87 -13.16
CA VAL A 245 -4.60 5.69 -11.97
C VAL A 245 -3.71 4.90 -11.01
N TRP A 246 -3.93 3.59 -10.94
CA TRP A 246 -3.13 2.67 -10.15
C TRP A 246 -2.69 1.47 -10.98
N PRO A 247 -1.63 1.61 -11.81
CA PRO A 247 -1.13 0.50 -12.61
C PRO A 247 -0.51 -0.60 -11.75
N LEU A 248 -0.63 -1.85 -12.20
CA LEU A 248 -0.06 -3.01 -11.51
C LEU A 248 1.25 -3.41 -12.18
N TYR A 249 2.35 -3.30 -11.44
CA TYR A 249 3.68 -3.65 -11.92
C TYR A 249 4.61 -4.05 -10.77
N GLU A 250 5.70 -4.68 -11.11
CA GLU A 250 6.80 -4.98 -10.20
C GLU A 250 8.13 -4.58 -10.84
N VAL A 251 9.13 -4.37 -10.01
CA VAL A 251 10.50 -4.09 -10.44
C VAL A 251 11.41 -5.07 -9.70
N VAL A 252 12.07 -5.92 -10.46
CA VAL A 252 12.98 -6.95 -9.96
C VAL A 252 14.39 -6.59 -10.43
N GLU A 253 15.29 -6.32 -9.49
CA GLU A 253 16.67 -5.92 -9.79
C GLU A 253 16.74 -4.78 -10.84
N GLY A 254 15.88 -3.78 -10.69
CA GLY A 254 15.79 -2.62 -11.58
C GLY A 254 14.99 -2.83 -12.87
N LYS A 255 14.58 -4.06 -13.19
CA LYS A 255 13.80 -4.36 -14.39
C LYS A 255 12.31 -4.23 -14.12
N TYR A 256 11.63 -3.35 -14.88
CA TYR A 256 10.18 -3.15 -14.79
C TYR A 256 9.41 -4.26 -15.49
N ILE A 257 8.40 -4.80 -14.82
CA ILE A 257 7.52 -5.85 -15.33
C ILE A 257 6.06 -5.43 -15.10
N LEU A 258 5.35 -5.17 -16.18
CA LEU A 258 3.93 -4.81 -16.12
C LEU A 258 3.10 -6.08 -15.90
N SER A 259 2.34 -6.13 -14.79
CA SER A 259 1.53 -7.31 -14.45
C SER A 259 0.16 -7.31 -15.12
N TYR A 260 -0.36 -6.11 -15.43
CA TYR A 260 -1.66 -5.95 -16.03
C TYR A 260 -1.70 -4.74 -16.97
N LYS A 261 -2.24 -4.95 -18.18
CA LYS A 261 -2.51 -3.89 -19.16
C LYS A 261 -4.00 -3.94 -19.53
N PRO A 262 -4.78 -2.88 -19.25
CA PRO A 262 -6.17 -2.84 -19.66
C PRO A 262 -6.30 -3.02 -21.18
N LYS A 263 -7.26 -3.84 -21.63
CA LYS A 263 -7.55 -3.99 -23.07
C LYS A 263 -8.00 -2.66 -23.70
N ASN A 264 -8.87 -1.95 -22.98
CA ASN A 264 -9.33 -0.62 -23.30
C ASN A 264 -9.17 0.23 -22.03
N LYS A 265 -8.18 1.13 -22.03
CA LYS A 265 -8.00 2.08 -20.94
C LYS A 265 -9.24 2.96 -20.83
N LEU A 266 -9.86 2.98 -19.66
CA LEU A 266 -11.00 3.84 -19.38
C LEU A 266 -10.56 5.28 -19.05
N PRO A 267 -11.40 6.29 -19.33
CA PRO A 267 -11.11 7.67 -18.92
C PRO A 267 -11.11 7.79 -17.40
N VAL A 268 -10.24 8.66 -16.87
CA VAL A 268 -10.07 8.85 -15.41
C VAL A 268 -11.36 9.31 -14.74
N GLU A 269 -12.24 9.98 -15.47
CA GLU A 269 -13.56 10.41 -15.01
C GLU A 269 -14.37 9.27 -14.39
N GLU A 270 -14.30 8.05 -14.96
CA GLU A 270 -15.01 6.87 -14.46
C GLU A 270 -14.59 6.51 -13.02
N TYR A 271 -13.33 6.71 -12.69
CA TYR A 271 -12.80 6.50 -11.33
C TYR A 271 -13.15 7.67 -10.40
N LEU A 272 -13.00 8.91 -10.86
CA LEU A 272 -13.19 10.11 -10.04
C LEU A 272 -14.65 10.26 -9.59
N LYS A 273 -15.63 10.03 -10.49
CA LYS A 273 -17.06 10.17 -10.20
C LYS A 273 -17.59 9.22 -9.13
N MET A 274 -16.90 8.13 -8.87
CA MET A 274 -17.26 7.17 -7.83
C MET A 274 -16.98 7.69 -6.41
N GLN A 275 -16.28 8.83 -6.26
CA GLN A 275 -15.71 9.28 -5.00
C GLN A 275 -16.15 10.70 -4.65
N GLY A 276 -16.81 10.85 -3.53
CA GLY A 276 -17.30 12.17 -3.07
C GLY A 276 -16.19 13.20 -2.81
N ARG A 277 -14.94 12.78 -2.59
CA ARG A 277 -13.79 13.70 -2.44
C ARG A 277 -13.45 14.47 -3.72
N PHE A 278 -13.99 14.06 -4.87
CA PHE A 278 -13.83 14.71 -6.18
C PHE A 278 -15.14 15.34 -6.71
N ALA A 279 -16.23 15.31 -5.93
CA ALA A 279 -17.54 15.79 -6.38
C ALA A 279 -17.54 17.23 -6.90
N HIS A 280 -16.63 18.08 -6.40
CA HIS A 280 -16.50 19.47 -6.83
C HIS A 280 -15.96 19.61 -8.26
N MET A 281 -15.21 18.62 -8.77
CA MET A 281 -14.66 18.62 -10.13
C MET A 281 -15.76 18.46 -11.20
N PHE A 282 -16.91 17.91 -10.80
CA PHE A 282 -18.08 17.68 -11.68
C PHE A 282 -19.10 18.83 -11.67
N LYS A 283 -18.76 19.96 -11.04
CA LYS A 283 -19.57 21.17 -11.10
C LYS A 283 -19.30 21.94 -12.39
N PRO A 284 -20.30 22.61 -12.98
CA PRO A 284 -20.10 23.41 -14.19
C PRO A 284 -18.93 24.40 -14.05
N GLY A 285 -18.02 24.39 -15.04
CA GLY A 285 -16.83 25.25 -15.08
C GLY A 285 -15.60 24.65 -14.40
N ASN A 286 -15.69 23.43 -13.87
CA ASN A 286 -14.59 22.73 -13.20
C ASN A 286 -14.03 21.54 -14.00
N GLU A 287 -14.52 21.32 -15.22
CA GLU A 287 -14.16 20.20 -16.10
C GLU A 287 -12.64 20.16 -16.41
N TRP A 288 -12.00 21.32 -16.42
CA TRP A 288 -10.55 21.45 -16.62
C TRP A 288 -9.72 20.65 -15.61
N MET A 289 -10.22 20.43 -14.38
CA MET A 289 -9.53 19.63 -13.37
C MET A 289 -9.50 18.15 -13.77
N ILE A 290 -10.59 17.64 -14.36
CA ILE A 290 -10.66 16.26 -14.83
C ILE A 290 -9.68 16.07 -15.99
N GLU A 291 -9.64 17.03 -16.94
CA GLU A 291 -8.69 17.02 -18.05
C GLU A 291 -7.23 17.04 -17.56
N GLU A 292 -6.93 17.82 -16.52
CA GLU A 292 -5.59 17.91 -15.96
C GLU A 292 -5.16 16.58 -15.30
N VAL A 293 -6.07 15.95 -14.54
CA VAL A 293 -5.82 14.62 -13.97
C VAL A 293 -5.68 13.57 -15.06
N GLN A 294 -6.47 13.65 -16.15
CA GLN A 294 -6.33 12.73 -17.29
C GLN A 294 -4.94 12.85 -17.93
N LYS A 295 -4.45 14.07 -18.19
CA LYS A 295 -3.11 14.29 -18.73
C LYS A 295 -2.00 13.76 -17.81
N GLU A 296 -2.18 13.92 -16.49
CA GLU A 296 -1.24 13.38 -15.50
C GLU A 296 -1.19 11.85 -15.55
N VAL A 297 -2.35 11.20 -15.57
CA VAL A 297 -2.46 9.73 -15.62
C VAL A 297 -1.89 9.20 -16.95
N ASP A 298 -2.19 9.84 -18.08
CA ASP A 298 -1.69 9.44 -19.39
C ASP A 298 -0.18 9.51 -19.45
N ARG A 299 0.41 10.61 -19.02
CA ARG A 299 1.87 10.79 -18.96
C ARG A 299 2.54 9.72 -18.10
N ASN A 300 2.00 9.47 -16.90
CA ASN A 300 2.56 8.48 -15.98
C ASN A 300 2.45 7.05 -16.53
N TRP A 301 1.35 6.75 -17.22
CA TRP A 301 1.14 5.46 -17.87
C TRP A 301 2.08 5.24 -19.04
N GLU A 302 2.24 6.23 -19.92
CA GLU A 302 3.19 6.16 -21.05
C GLU A 302 4.64 6.02 -20.59
N GLU A 303 5.02 6.72 -19.51
CA GLU A 303 6.35 6.56 -18.91
C GLU A 303 6.55 5.12 -18.40
N LEU A 304 5.57 4.56 -17.70
CA LEU A 304 5.64 3.18 -17.21
C LEU A 304 5.75 2.16 -18.36
N LEU A 305 5.00 2.35 -19.45
CA LEU A 305 5.10 1.48 -20.63
C LEU A 305 6.51 1.49 -21.22
N LYS A 306 7.11 2.67 -21.39
CA LYS A 306 8.50 2.81 -21.87
C LYS A 306 9.50 2.11 -20.97
N LEU A 307 9.35 2.24 -19.63
CA LEU A 307 10.22 1.57 -18.66
C LEU A 307 10.08 0.04 -18.69
N ALA A 308 8.89 -0.47 -18.99
CA ALA A 308 8.63 -1.91 -19.08
C ALA A 308 9.06 -2.53 -20.41
N GLU A 309 9.35 -1.72 -21.44
CA GLU A 309 9.89 -2.15 -22.73
C GLU A 309 11.43 -2.18 -22.77
N MET A 310 12.10 -1.56 -21.81
CA MET A 310 13.56 -1.54 -21.66
C MET A 310 14.07 -2.80 -20.98
#